data_755fbde24efe4f795792f07a5753cfe2
#
_entry.id   755fbde24efe4f795792f07a5753cfe2
#
_cell.length_a   1.000
_cell.length_b   1.000
_cell.length_c   1.000
_cell.angle_alpha   90.00
_cell.angle_beta   90.00
_cell.angle_gamma   90.00
#
_symmetry.space_group_name_H-M   'P 1'
#
loop_
_entity.id
_entity.type
_entity.pdbx_description
1 polymer ?
#
loop_
_entity_poly.entity_id
_entity_poly.type
_entity_poly.pdbx_seq_one_letter_code
_entity_poly.pdbx_strand_id
1 'polypeptide(L)'
;MAIGAYSTAVLTSKMGVKSFEAIVLVSGTVAVLAAVPVALLSVRYVRIFFGILTLAFGMLFHSFLFKFYDLTGGDTGIRVLRPTLLGMPFAELDKTAFLIGPFYYACLLLLVLLSLAMWRVVHSPFGLQLVAIRENPRKAEYLGVRVRLFRFLAFLISAFYCAVGGAILGINTGQADPELAYWTHSGELVFMTVLGGFASFFGPLVGAFAFIFLKSELMGATQYWRFFLGATLALIVIGFPRGLMGVASDLWRKACRA
;
A
#
# COMPACT_ATOMS: atom_id res chain seq x y z
N MET A 1 2.24 3.54 4.50
CA MET A 1 0.88 4.13 4.53
C MET A 1 0.75 5.23 5.59
N ALA A 2 0.98 4.99 6.88
CA ALA A 2 0.83 6.00 7.94
C ALA A 2 1.57 7.31 7.65
N ILE A 3 2.83 7.27 7.21
CA ILE A 3 3.59 8.48 6.84
C ILE A 3 2.85 9.29 5.78
N GLY A 4 2.26 8.63 4.76
CA GLY A 4 1.47 9.30 3.73
C GLY A 4 0.22 9.98 4.30
N ALA A 5 -0.54 9.31 5.16
CA ALA A 5 -1.72 9.87 5.80
C ALA A 5 -1.37 11.05 6.71
N TYR A 6 -0.33 10.92 7.55
CA TYR A 6 0.13 11.99 8.43
C TYR A 6 0.71 13.19 7.67
N SER A 7 1.49 12.95 6.60
CA SER A 7 1.96 14.03 5.72
C SER A 7 0.80 14.80 5.11
N THR A 8 -0.23 14.08 4.65
CA THR A 8 -1.46 14.69 4.12
C THR A 8 -2.17 15.52 5.18
N ALA A 9 -2.28 15.01 6.40
CA ALA A 9 -2.93 15.72 7.51
C ALA A 9 -2.16 17.02 7.86
N VAL A 10 -0.83 16.95 7.95
CA VAL A 10 0.00 18.13 8.22
C VAL A 10 -0.08 19.15 7.08
N LEU A 11 -0.02 18.71 5.83
CA LEU A 11 -0.12 19.60 4.66
C LEU A 11 -1.47 20.32 4.62
N THR A 12 -2.56 19.61 4.87
CA THR A 12 -3.90 20.18 4.78
C THR A 12 -4.26 21.03 6.00
N SER A 13 -3.93 20.59 7.22
CA SER A 13 -4.36 21.26 8.45
C SER A 13 -3.40 22.35 8.93
N LYS A 14 -2.07 22.14 8.82
CA LYS A 14 -1.07 23.09 9.32
C LYS A 14 -0.51 24.00 8.22
N MET A 15 -0.30 23.50 7.02
CA MET A 15 0.27 24.27 5.90
C MET A 15 -0.78 24.86 4.96
N GLY A 16 -2.05 24.48 5.10
CA GLY A 16 -3.15 25.00 4.28
C GLY A 16 -3.08 24.63 2.79
N VAL A 17 -2.28 23.61 2.43
CA VAL A 17 -2.18 23.13 1.05
C VAL A 17 -3.49 22.44 0.68
N LYS A 18 -4.18 22.96 -0.33
CA LYS A 18 -5.49 22.46 -0.76
C LYS A 18 -5.42 21.59 -2.00
N SER A 19 -4.39 21.69 -2.84
CA SER A 19 -4.31 20.94 -4.10
C SER A 19 -4.02 19.45 -3.86
N PHE A 20 -4.89 18.58 -4.34
CA PHE A 20 -4.77 17.11 -4.23
C PHE A 20 -3.47 16.59 -4.83
N GLU A 21 -3.09 17.10 -6.00
CA GLU A 21 -1.90 16.69 -6.74
C GLU A 21 -0.62 16.98 -5.93
N ALA A 22 -0.53 18.19 -5.35
CA ALA A 22 0.59 18.56 -4.50
C ALA A 22 0.64 17.71 -3.22
N ILE A 23 -0.50 17.44 -2.61
CA ILE A 23 -0.60 16.58 -1.41
C ILE A 23 -0.05 15.19 -1.72
N VAL A 24 -0.50 14.57 -2.81
CA VAL A 24 -0.06 13.20 -3.20
C VAL A 24 1.44 13.16 -3.47
N LEU A 25 1.97 14.12 -4.24
CA LEU A 25 3.39 14.18 -4.57
C LEU A 25 4.27 14.43 -3.33
N VAL A 26 3.90 15.41 -2.51
CA VAL A 26 4.66 15.75 -1.30
C VAL A 26 4.59 14.61 -0.28
N SER A 27 3.42 14.00 -0.06
CA SER A 27 3.28 12.86 0.84
C SER A 27 4.12 11.66 0.36
N GLY A 28 4.16 11.41 -0.95
CA GLY A 28 5.02 10.39 -1.55
C GLY A 28 6.49 10.68 -1.35
N THR A 29 6.94 11.91 -1.59
CA THR A 29 8.36 12.30 -1.42
C THR A 29 8.80 12.28 0.03
N VAL A 30 7.99 12.76 0.96
CA VAL A 30 8.26 12.70 2.41
C VAL A 30 8.42 11.25 2.86
N ALA A 31 7.55 10.36 2.40
CA ALA A 31 7.64 8.95 2.76
C ALA A 31 8.89 8.27 2.16
N VAL A 32 9.29 8.61 0.94
CA VAL A 32 10.53 8.12 0.34
C VAL A 32 11.73 8.60 1.18
N LEU A 33 11.79 9.87 1.56
CA LEU A 33 12.86 10.39 2.40
C LEU A 33 12.92 9.70 3.76
N ALA A 34 11.77 9.48 4.41
CA ALA A 34 11.69 8.74 5.67
C ALA A 34 12.05 7.25 5.51
N ALA A 35 11.81 6.67 4.33
CA ALA A 35 12.15 5.28 4.04
C ALA A 35 13.65 5.07 3.78
N VAL A 36 14.41 6.09 3.37
CA VAL A 36 15.86 5.99 3.07
C VAL A 36 16.66 5.35 4.22
N PRO A 37 16.63 5.88 5.47
CA PRO A 37 17.41 5.29 6.56
C PRO A 37 16.98 3.84 6.86
N VAL A 38 15.68 3.55 6.82
CA VAL A 38 15.14 2.21 7.03
C VAL A 38 15.63 1.26 5.93
N ALA A 39 15.58 1.71 4.67
CA ALA A 39 16.04 0.95 3.52
C ALA A 39 17.55 0.65 3.59
N LEU A 40 18.38 1.64 3.91
CA LEU A 40 19.84 1.48 4.03
C LEU A 40 20.23 0.44 5.09
N LEU A 41 19.53 0.43 6.20
CA LEU A 41 19.75 -0.55 7.26
C LEU A 41 19.20 -1.92 6.89
N SER A 42 17.96 -1.98 6.40
CA SER A 42 17.24 -3.23 6.14
C SER A 42 17.81 -4.02 4.95
N VAL A 43 18.25 -3.35 3.90
CA VAL A 43 18.78 -4.01 2.68
C VAL A 43 20.08 -4.80 2.92
N ARG A 44 20.79 -4.52 4.01
CA ARG A 44 21.97 -5.30 4.43
C ARG A 44 21.60 -6.71 4.89
N TYR A 45 20.38 -6.88 5.38
CA TYR A 45 19.88 -8.15 5.88
C TYR A 45 19.03 -8.86 4.83
N VAL A 46 18.91 -10.18 4.94
CA VAL A 46 18.24 -11.01 3.93
C VAL A 46 17.21 -11.90 4.60
N ARG A 47 16.14 -12.22 3.87
CA ARG A 47 15.08 -13.14 4.30
C ARG A 47 14.37 -12.67 5.58
N ILE A 48 14.33 -13.52 6.62
CA ILE A 48 13.56 -13.32 7.85
C ILE A 48 14.02 -12.06 8.59
N PHE A 49 15.32 -11.81 8.67
CA PHE A 49 15.88 -10.62 9.35
C PHE A 49 15.44 -9.29 8.71
N PHE A 50 15.30 -9.25 7.38
CA PHE A 50 14.75 -8.08 6.70
C PHE A 50 13.31 -7.81 7.15
N GLY A 51 12.47 -8.86 7.19
CA GLY A 51 11.06 -8.73 7.62
C GLY A 51 10.93 -8.29 9.08
N ILE A 52 11.67 -8.92 9.99
CA ILE A 52 11.65 -8.55 11.43
C ILE A 52 12.12 -7.10 11.63
N LEU A 53 13.20 -6.69 10.95
CA LEU A 53 13.74 -5.35 11.10
C LEU A 53 12.78 -4.27 10.57
N THR A 54 12.17 -4.49 9.41
CA THR A 54 11.17 -3.55 8.86
C THR A 54 9.92 -3.47 9.72
N LEU A 55 9.49 -4.59 10.31
CA LEU A 55 8.38 -4.62 11.25
C LEU A 55 8.74 -3.87 12.55
N ALA A 56 9.95 -4.05 13.08
CA ALA A 56 10.43 -3.32 14.26
C ALA A 56 10.45 -1.80 14.01
N PHE A 57 10.93 -1.34 12.85
CA PHE A 57 10.86 0.08 12.48
C PHE A 57 9.42 0.58 12.35
N GLY A 58 8.50 -0.25 11.82
CA GLY A 58 7.07 0.08 11.79
C GLY A 58 6.49 0.29 13.18
N MET A 59 6.79 -0.62 14.12
CA MET A 59 6.34 -0.51 15.51
C MET A 59 7.00 0.65 16.26
N LEU A 60 8.27 0.94 15.97
CA LEU A 60 8.95 2.14 16.51
C LEU A 60 8.25 3.42 16.05
N PHE A 61 7.90 3.49 14.77
CA PHE A 61 7.17 4.63 14.22
C PHE A 61 5.76 4.75 14.83
N HIS A 62 5.04 3.62 15.00
CA HIS A 62 3.77 3.61 15.72
C HIS A 62 3.90 4.16 17.15
N SER A 63 4.89 3.68 17.92
CA SER A 63 5.15 4.17 19.28
C SER A 63 5.52 5.66 19.28
N PHE A 64 6.26 6.13 18.27
CA PHE A 64 6.56 7.55 18.09
C PHE A 64 5.28 8.38 17.92
N LEU A 65 4.34 7.92 17.10
CA LEU A 65 3.08 8.61 16.86
C LEU A 65 2.25 8.78 18.13
N PHE A 66 2.23 7.78 19.02
CA PHE A 66 1.54 7.88 20.30
C PHE A 66 2.25 8.77 21.31
N LYS A 67 3.59 8.72 21.35
CA LYS A 67 4.37 9.45 22.37
C LYS A 67 4.41 10.95 22.14
N PHE A 68 4.48 11.40 20.88
CA PHE A 68 4.58 12.83 20.54
C PHE A 68 3.20 13.43 20.24
N TYR A 69 2.34 13.47 21.27
CA TYR A 69 0.97 13.94 21.19
C TYR A 69 0.82 15.32 20.53
N ASP A 70 1.66 16.28 20.91
CA ASP A 70 1.60 17.67 20.41
C ASP A 70 1.85 17.78 18.89
N LEU A 71 2.58 16.82 18.30
CA LEU A 71 2.90 16.81 16.88
C LEU A 71 1.89 16.00 16.06
N THR A 72 1.44 14.87 16.62
CA THR A 72 0.71 13.83 15.89
C THR A 72 -0.76 13.70 16.28
N GLY A 73 -1.18 14.39 17.36
CA GLY A 73 -2.51 14.22 17.93
C GLY A 73 -2.68 12.93 18.75
N GLY A 74 -1.60 12.15 18.93
CA GLY A 74 -1.62 10.89 19.70
C GLY A 74 -2.73 9.95 19.24
N ASP A 75 -3.52 9.45 20.18
CA ASP A 75 -4.62 8.51 19.93
C ASP A 75 -5.75 9.10 19.06
N THR A 76 -5.98 10.41 19.13
CA THR A 76 -7.03 11.05 18.32
C THR A 76 -6.64 11.29 16.88
N GLY A 77 -5.36 11.20 16.54
CA GLY A 77 -4.85 11.49 15.21
C GLY A 77 -4.99 12.95 14.78
N ILE A 78 -4.70 13.24 13.52
CA ILE A 78 -4.80 14.58 12.95
C ILE A 78 -5.93 14.61 11.91
N ARG A 79 -6.78 15.63 11.98
CA ARG A 79 -7.84 15.85 11.00
C ARG A 79 -7.26 16.18 9.63
N VAL A 80 -7.79 15.54 8.59
CA VAL A 80 -7.46 15.81 7.19
C VAL A 80 -8.55 16.70 6.60
N LEU A 81 -8.16 17.89 6.13
CA LEU A 81 -9.08 18.79 5.44
C LEU A 81 -9.28 18.31 4.00
N ARG A 82 -10.45 18.61 3.44
CA ARG A 82 -10.78 18.24 2.06
C ARG A 82 -9.91 19.00 1.08
N PRO A 83 -9.22 18.30 0.16
CA PRO A 83 -8.43 18.96 -0.87
C PRO A 83 -9.32 19.49 -1.99
N THR A 84 -8.78 20.46 -2.74
CA THR A 84 -9.30 20.89 -4.03
C THR A 84 -8.74 19.99 -5.12
N LEU A 85 -9.56 19.63 -6.10
CA LEU A 85 -9.15 18.84 -7.26
C LEU A 85 -9.00 19.78 -8.46
N LEU A 86 -7.82 19.77 -9.12
CA LEU A 86 -7.53 20.61 -10.28
C LEU A 86 -7.84 22.11 -10.08
N GLY A 87 -7.64 22.61 -8.85
CA GLY A 87 -7.92 24.01 -8.52
C GLY A 87 -9.39 24.35 -8.29
N MET A 88 -10.33 23.43 -8.47
CA MET A 88 -11.75 23.65 -8.22
C MET A 88 -12.07 23.41 -6.74
N PRO A 89 -12.66 24.38 -6.02
CA PRO A 89 -13.09 24.19 -4.65
C PRO A 89 -14.43 23.44 -4.62
N PHE A 90 -14.42 22.24 -4.07
CA PHE A 90 -15.64 21.46 -3.83
C PHE A 90 -16.12 21.58 -2.38
N ALA A 91 -15.87 22.73 -1.75
CA ALA A 91 -16.19 22.97 -0.34
C ALA A 91 -17.71 22.99 -0.07
N GLU A 92 -18.52 23.32 -1.09
CA GLU A 92 -19.98 23.41 -0.99
C GLU A 92 -20.68 22.03 -1.10
N LEU A 93 -19.98 21.01 -1.61
CA LEU A 93 -20.54 19.68 -1.71
C LEU A 93 -20.60 18.99 -0.34
N ASP A 94 -21.67 18.24 -0.08
CA ASP A 94 -21.73 17.34 1.06
C ASP A 94 -20.58 16.32 1.03
N LYS A 95 -20.17 15.81 2.22
CA LYS A 95 -19.06 14.86 2.33
C LYS A 95 -19.26 13.65 1.42
N THR A 96 -20.46 13.12 1.41
CA THR A 96 -20.82 11.93 0.64
C THR A 96 -20.78 12.22 -0.86
N ALA A 97 -21.31 13.35 -1.29
CA ALA A 97 -21.31 13.76 -2.70
C ALA A 97 -19.88 14.01 -3.22
N PHE A 98 -19.00 14.60 -2.40
CA PHE A 98 -17.58 14.77 -2.75
C PHE A 98 -16.85 13.43 -2.94
N LEU A 99 -17.04 12.48 -2.00
CA LEU A 99 -16.35 11.19 -2.03
C LEU A 99 -16.83 10.29 -3.19
N ILE A 100 -18.14 10.26 -3.46
CA ILE A 100 -18.73 9.42 -4.52
C ILE A 100 -18.53 10.05 -5.91
N GLY A 101 -18.45 11.37 -5.99
CA GLY A 101 -18.31 12.09 -7.26
C GLY A 101 -16.84 12.36 -7.62
N PRO A 102 -16.38 13.63 -7.50
CA PRO A 102 -15.09 14.06 -8.06
C PRO A 102 -13.89 13.32 -7.46
N PHE A 103 -13.90 13.02 -6.17
CA PHE A 103 -12.82 12.31 -5.50
C PHE A 103 -12.66 10.87 -6.00
N TYR A 104 -13.78 10.17 -6.23
CA TYR A 104 -13.76 8.80 -6.78
C TYR A 104 -13.07 8.75 -8.14
N TYR A 105 -13.44 9.65 -9.06
CA TYR A 105 -12.83 9.70 -10.40
C TYR A 105 -11.35 10.10 -10.35
N ALA A 106 -10.97 11.01 -9.46
CA ALA A 106 -9.57 11.37 -9.26
C ALA A 106 -8.74 10.19 -8.73
N CYS A 107 -9.26 9.44 -7.75
CA CYS A 107 -8.62 8.22 -7.24
C CYS A 107 -8.52 7.13 -8.30
N LEU A 108 -9.56 6.95 -9.12
CA LEU A 108 -9.56 5.97 -10.22
C LEU A 108 -8.52 6.34 -11.29
N LEU A 109 -8.46 7.61 -11.69
CA LEU A 109 -7.45 8.10 -12.62
C LEU A 109 -6.03 7.87 -12.08
N LEU A 110 -5.81 8.23 -10.81
CA LEU A 110 -4.52 8.04 -10.15
C LEU A 110 -4.14 6.56 -10.06
N LEU A 111 -5.09 5.68 -9.74
CA LEU A 111 -4.89 4.23 -9.69
C LEU A 111 -4.47 3.71 -11.07
N VAL A 112 -5.13 4.13 -12.14
CA VAL A 112 -4.77 3.72 -13.51
C VAL A 112 -3.38 4.23 -13.87
N LEU A 113 -3.08 5.50 -13.62
CA LEU A 113 -1.76 6.10 -13.92
C LEU A 113 -0.64 5.39 -13.15
N LEU A 114 -0.81 5.17 -11.86
CA LEU A 114 0.18 4.47 -11.03
C LEU A 114 0.32 3.00 -11.41
N SER A 115 -0.77 2.33 -11.77
CA SER A 115 -0.71 0.94 -12.26
C SER A 115 0.03 0.86 -13.59
N LEU A 116 -0.19 1.78 -14.51
CA LEU A 116 0.55 1.85 -15.78
C LEU A 116 2.03 2.16 -15.55
N ALA A 117 2.35 3.08 -14.65
CA ALA A 117 3.73 3.38 -14.28
C ALA A 117 4.43 2.14 -13.68
N MET A 118 3.77 1.43 -12.76
CA MET A 118 4.32 0.20 -12.18
C MET A 118 4.45 -0.91 -13.24
N TRP A 119 3.49 -1.04 -14.14
CA TRP A 119 3.58 -1.97 -15.28
C TRP A 119 4.84 -1.73 -16.09
N ARG A 120 5.13 -0.47 -16.40
CA ARG A 120 6.34 -0.07 -17.11
C ARG A 120 7.62 -0.41 -16.32
N VAL A 121 7.63 -0.18 -15.01
CA VAL A 121 8.76 -0.53 -14.13
C VAL A 121 8.99 -2.05 -14.10
N VAL A 122 7.94 -2.84 -13.95
CA VAL A 122 8.05 -4.32 -13.89
C VAL A 122 8.56 -4.92 -15.20
N HIS A 123 8.15 -4.37 -16.35
CA HIS A 123 8.59 -4.85 -17.68
C HIS A 123 9.86 -4.16 -18.20
N SER A 124 10.50 -3.31 -17.40
CA SER A 124 11.76 -2.67 -17.72
C SER A 124 12.97 -3.59 -17.40
N PRO A 125 14.18 -3.27 -17.87
CA PRO A 125 15.40 -3.96 -17.46
C PRO A 125 15.59 -4.00 -15.94
N PHE A 126 15.10 -2.99 -15.22
CA PHE A 126 15.07 -2.96 -13.76
C PHE A 126 14.22 -4.09 -13.17
N GLY A 127 13.02 -4.29 -13.68
CA GLY A 127 12.12 -5.38 -13.25
C GLY A 127 12.72 -6.77 -13.52
N LEU A 128 13.33 -6.96 -14.70
CA LEU A 128 13.99 -8.22 -15.04
C LEU A 128 15.14 -8.56 -14.08
N GLN A 129 15.92 -7.55 -13.68
CA GLN A 129 17.00 -7.76 -12.69
C GLN A 129 16.45 -8.11 -11.30
N LEU A 130 15.32 -7.53 -10.89
CA LEU A 130 14.64 -7.92 -9.65
C LEU A 130 14.14 -9.36 -9.68
N VAL A 131 13.63 -9.84 -10.83
CA VAL A 131 13.26 -11.26 -11.01
C VAL A 131 14.49 -12.15 -10.90
N ALA A 132 15.61 -11.81 -11.53
CA ALA A 132 16.85 -12.56 -11.42
C ALA A 132 17.37 -12.62 -9.97
N ILE A 133 17.29 -11.51 -9.23
CA ILE A 133 17.64 -11.44 -7.81
C ILE A 133 16.72 -12.33 -6.95
N ARG A 134 15.43 -12.40 -7.28
CA ARG A 134 14.46 -13.25 -6.58
C ARG A 134 14.79 -14.73 -6.76
N GLU A 135 15.14 -15.15 -7.99
CA GLU A 135 15.47 -16.54 -8.29
C GLU A 135 16.78 -16.97 -7.62
N ASN A 136 17.85 -16.21 -7.82
CA ASN A 136 19.13 -16.50 -7.18
C ASN A 136 20.00 -15.23 -7.05
N PRO A 137 20.06 -14.61 -5.85
CA PRO A 137 20.82 -13.37 -5.65
C PRO A 137 22.33 -13.55 -5.85
N ARG A 138 22.91 -14.72 -5.52
CA ARG A 138 24.35 -14.97 -5.72
C ARG A 138 24.71 -15.06 -7.20
N LYS A 139 23.90 -15.77 -8.00
CA LYS A 139 24.11 -15.83 -9.46
C LYS A 139 23.97 -14.45 -10.09
N ALA A 140 23.00 -13.65 -9.65
CA ALA A 140 22.83 -12.28 -10.14
C ALA A 140 24.05 -11.41 -9.84
N GLU A 141 24.67 -11.54 -8.66
CA GLU A 141 25.92 -10.84 -8.31
C GLU A 141 27.10 -11.25 -9.22
N TYR A 142 27.25 -12.53 -9.52
CA TYR A 142 28.29 -13.02 -10.46
C TYR A 142 28.11 -12.46 -11.87
N LEU A 143 26.87 -12.15 -12.28
CA LEU A 143 26.56 -11.50 -13.55
C LEU A 143 26.69 -9.96 -13.49
N GLY A 144 27.23 -9.41 -12.40
CA GLY A 144 27.48 -7.97 -12.24
C GLY A 144 26.29 -7.15 -11.73
N VAL A 145 25.18 -7.78 -11.32
CA VAL A 145 24.02 -7.06 -10.78
C VAL A 145 24.29 -6.59 -9.36
N ARG A 146 24.12 -5.30 -9.11
CA ARG A 146 24.29 -4.69 -7.78
C ARG A 146 23.06 -4.99 -6.90
N VAL A 147 22.94 -6.21 -6.37
CA VAL A 147 21.76 -6.71 -5.64
C VAL A 147 21.28 -5.75 -4.55
N ARG A 148 22.18 -5.16 -3.77
CA ARG A 148 21.83 -4.22 -2.69
C ARG A 148 21.17 -2.96 -3.24
N LEU A 149 21.69 -2.39 -4.32
CA LEU A 149 21.13 -1.17 -4.93
C LEU A 149 19.73 -1.44 -5.48
N PHE A 150 19.51 -2.57 -6.16
CA PHE A 150 18.21 -2.92 -6.71
C PHE A 150 17.16 -3.14 -5.63
N ARG A 151 17.52 -3.81 -4.53
CA ARG A 151 16.64 -3.97 -3.37
C ARG A 151 16.31 -2.63 -2.71
N PHE A 152 17.29 -1.75 -2.59
CA PHE A 152 17.11 -0.41 -2.05
C PHE A 152 16.13 0.41 -2.89
N LEU A 153 16.32 0.45 -4.21
CA LEU A 153 15.41 1.17 -5.12
C LEU A 153 14.00 0.58 -5.11
N ALA A 154 13.88 -0.75 -5.09
CA ALA A 154 12.58 -1.42 -4.99
C ALA A 154 11.84 -1.06 -3.68
N PHE A 155 12.57 -0.96 -2.57
CA PHE A 155 12.01 -0.53 -1.28
C PHE A 155 11.50 0.91 -1.34
N LEU A 156 12.26 1.84 -1.95
CA LEU A 156 11.85 3.25 -2.10
C LEU A 156 10.62 3.40 -3.00
N ILE A 157 10.57 2.65 -4.12
CA ILE A 157 9.39 2.63 -4.99
C ILE A 157 8.17 2.14 -4.22
N SER A 158 8.30 1.03 -3.47
CA SER A 158 7.23 0.51 -2.63
C SER A 158 6.78 1.53 -1.58
N ALA A 159 7.71 2.23 -0.93
CA ALA A 159 7.41 3.27 0.05
C ALA A 159 6.58 4.42 -0.56
N PHE A 160 6.92 4.86 -1.78
CA PHE A 160 6.17 5.87 -2.51
C PHE A 160 4.72 5.44 -2.76
N TYR A 161 4.51 4.24 -3.33
CA TYR A 161 3.18 3.71 -3.61
C TYR A 161 2.34 3.53 -2.35
N CYS A 162 2.95 3.00 -1.29
CA CYS A 162 2.29 2.87 0.01
C CYS A 162 1.91 4.22 0.62
N ALA A 163 2.72 5.26 0.42
CA ALA A 163 2.43 6.60 0.92
C ALA A 163 1.27 7.25 0.16
N VAL A 164 1.24 7.11 -1.17
CA VAL A 164 0.12 7.60 -1.99
C VAL A 164 -1.18 6.92 -1.56
N GLY A 165 -1.17 5.59 -1.37
CA GLY A 165 -2.33 4.87 -0.82
C GLY A 165 -2.74 5.38 0.57
N GLY A 166 -1.77 5.69 1.43
CA GLY A 166 -2.03 6.28 2.76
C GLY A 166 -2.60 7.68 2.69
N ALA A 167 -2.13 8.53 1.75
CA ALA A 167 -2.68 9.87 1.52
C ALA A 167 -4.15 9.81 1.09
N ILE A 168 -4.49 8.95 0.13
CA ILE A 168 -5.87 8.73 -0.32
C ILE A 168 -6.74 8.23 0.84
N LEU A 169 -6.24 7.28 1.64
CA LEU A 169 -6.96 6.74 2.78
C LEU A 169 -7.24 7.83 3.82
N GLY A 170 -6.24 8.67 4.16
CA GLY A 170 -6.40 9.79 5.08
C GLY A 170 -7.46 10.82 4.62
N ILE A 171 -7.52 11.10 3.31
CA ILE A 171 -8.55 11.98 2.74
C ILE A 171 -9.94 11.33 2.80
N ASN A 172 -10.02 10.03 2.51
CA ASN A 172 -11.28 9.27 2.52
C ASN A 172 -11.88 9.19 3.93
N THR A 173 -11.06 8.84 4.93
CA THR A 173 -11.50 8.76 6.34
C THR A 173 -11.71 10.16 6.93
N GLY A 174 -10.99 11.17 6.43
CA GLY A 174 -10.96 12.53 6.98
C GLY A 174 -10.05 12.67 8.21
N GLN A 175 -9.24 11.65 8.49
CA GLN A 175 -8.39 11.56 9.67
C GLN A 175 -7.14 10.71 9.39
N ALA A 176 -6.02 11.08 9.99
CA ALA A 176 -4.81 10.27 10.00
C ALA A 176 -4.64 9.64 11.38
N ASP A 177 -4.98 8.36 11.48
CA ASP A 177 -4.93 7.60 12.72
C ASP A 177 -3.59 6.90 12.91
N PRO A 178 -3.05 6.81 14.14
CA PRO A 178 -1.83 6.07 14.42
C PRO A 178 -1.99 4.55 14.20
N GLU A 179 -3.21 4.01 14.24
CA GLU A 179 -3.47 2.60 13.92
C GLU A 179 -3.02 2.20 12.51
N LEU A 180 -2.95 3.16 11.56
CA LEU A 180 -2.41 2.94 10.22
C LEU A 180 -0.93 2.51 10.22
N ALA A 181 -0.19 2.81 11.30
CA ALA A 181 1.19 2.37 11.49
C ALA A 181 1.30 1.01 12.17
N TYR A 182 0.21 0.47 12.70
CA TYR A 182 0.22 -0.80 13.41
C TYR A 182 0.43 -1.98 12.46
N TRP A 183 1.12 -3.01 12.92
CA TRP A 183 1.54 -4.14 12.09
C TRP A 183 0.37 -4.91 11.46
N THR A 184 -0.80 -4.94 12.10
CA THR A 184 -1.99 -5.62 11.56
C THR A 184 -2.45 -5.03 10.22
N HIS A 185 -2.35 -3.71 10.08
CA HIS A 185 -2.69 -3.04 8.83
C HIS A 185 -1.75 -3.43 7.68
N SER A 186 -0.45 -3.58 7.99
CA SER A 186 0.51 -4.14 7.04
C SER A 186 0.21 -5.60 6.70
N GLY A 187 -0.24 -6.39 7.68
CA GLY A 187 -0.70 -7.77 7.49
C GLY A 187 -1.90 -7.88 6.54
N GLU A 188 -2.89 -6.99 6.67
CA GLU A 188 -4.04 -6.96 5.74
C GLU A 188 -3.59 -6.77 4.28
N LEU A 189 -2.63 -5.87 4.02
CA LEU A 189 -2.09 -5.66 2.67
C LEU A 189 -1.37 -6.90 2.12
N VAL A 190 -0.65 -7.62 2.97
CA VAL A 190 -0.02 -8.90 2.59
C VAL A 190 -1.10 -9.93 2.26
N PHE A 191 -2.15 -10.05 3.07
CA PHE A 191 -3.26 -10.96 2.79
C PHE A 191 -3.97 -10.64 1.47
N MET A 192 -4.20 -9.37 1.14
CA MET A 192 -4.74 -8.95 -0.15
C MET A 192 -3.85 -9.44 -1.31
N THR A 193 -2.54 -9.30 -1.19
CA THR A 193 -1.60 -9.74 -2.24
C THR A 193 -1.51 -11.24 -2.36
N VAL A 194 -1.53 -11.97 -1.24
CA VAL A 194 -1.53 -13.44 -1.22
C VAL A 194 -2.82 -13.99 -1.84
N LEU A 195 -3.97 -13.45 -1.43
CA LEU A 195 -5.28 -13.85 -1.93
C LEU A 195 -5.39 -13.67 -3.44
N GLY A 196 -4.89 -12.55 -3.96
CA GLY A 196 -4.87 -12.28 -5.39
C GLY A 196 -3.88 -13.13 -6.17
N GLY A 197 -2.75 -13.49 -5.56
CA GLY A 197 -1.66 -14.27 -6.14
C GLY A 197 -0.44 -13.43 -6.52
N PHE A 198 0.72 -13.79 -5.97
CA PHE A 198 2.00 -13.09 -6.19
C PHE A 198 2.56 -13.19 -7.62
N ALA A 199 2.08 -14.16 -8.40
CA ALA A 199 2.62 -14.43 -9.73
C ALA A 199 2.07 -13.51 -10.82
N SER A 200 0.93 -12.84 -10.58
CA SER A 200 0.27 -11.98 -11.55
C SER A 200 0.34 -10.51 -11.15
N PHE A 201 0.54 -9.63 -12.14
CA PHE A 201 0.55 -8.18 -11.92
C PHE A 201 -0.79 -7.66 -11.37
N PHE A 202 -1.90 -8.18 -11.87
CA PHE A 202 -3.26 -7.81 -11.43
C PHE A 202 -3.71 -8.57 -10.17
N GLY A 203 -2.91 -9.51 -9.67
CA GLY A 203 -3.21 -10.27 -8.46
C GLY A 203 -3.59 -9.39 -7.28
N PRO A 204 -2.74 -8.44 -6.85
CA PRO A 204 -3.03 -7.59 -5.70
C PRO A 204 -4.32 -6.77 -5.84
N LEU A 205 -4.67 -6.35 -7.06
CA LEU A 205 -5.90 -5.59 -7.34
C LEU A 205 -7.15 -6.47 -7.13
N VAL A 206 -7.15 -7.67 -7.72
CA VAL A 206 -8.24 -8.64 -7.55
C VAL A 206 -8.33 -9.11 -6.09
N GLY A 207 -7.18 -9.34 -5.46
CA GLY A 207 -7.11 -9.75 -4.06
C GLY A 207 -7.61 -8.68 -3.10
N ALA A 208 -7.31 -7.40 -3.35
CA ALA A 208 -7.82 -6.29 -2.56
C ALA A 208 -9.35 -6.19 -2.67
N PHE A 209 -9.89 -6.31 -3.87
CA PHE A 209 -11.35 -6.30 -4.08
C PHE A 209 -12.02 -7.47 -3.34
N ALA A 210 -11.51 -8.69 -3.54
CA ALA A 210 -12.04 -9.88 -2.87
C ALA A 210 -11.92 -9.82 -1.34
N PHE A 211 -10.81 -9.31 -0.82
CA PHE A 211 -10.58 -9.15 0.62
C PHE A 211 -11.55 -8.14 1.24
N ILE A 212 -11.72 -6.96 0.61
CA ILE A 212 -12.60 -5.91 1.11
C ILE A 212 -14.05 -6.38 1.07
N PHE A 213 -14.47 -7.05 -0.01
CA PHE A 213 -15.80 -7.64 -0.13
C PHE A 213 -16.05 -8.65 0.98
N LEU A 214 -15.14 -9.62 1.15
CA LEU A 214 -15.25 -10.64 2.20
C LEU A 214 -15.28 -10.04 3.60
N LYS A 215 -14.43 -9.03 3.86
CA LYS A 215 -14.39 -8.31 5.14
C LYS A 215 -15.73 -7.60 5.42
N SER A 216 -16.30 -6.93 4.41
CA SER A 216 -17.58 -6.22 4.54
C SER A 216 -18.74 -7.16 4.86
N GLU A 217 -18.85 -8.29 4.16
CA GLU A 217 -19.89 -9.30 4.41
C GLU A 217 -19.76 -9.92 5.80
N LEU A 218 -18.54 -10.29 6.21
CA LEU A 218 -18.32 -10.90 7.51
C LEU A 218 -18.54 -9.92 8.66
N MET A 219 -18.20 -8.64 8.50
CA MET A 219 -18.48 -7.62 9.52
C MET A 219 -19.99 -7.41 9.73
N GLY A 220 -20.80 -7.55 8.67
CA GLY A 220 -22.26 -7.48 8.78
C GLY A 220 -22.91 -8.73 9.38
N ALA A 221 -22.26 -9.89 9.25
CA ALA A 221 -22.85 -11.17 9.63
C ALA A 221 -22.53 -11.59 11.09
N THR A 222 -21.37 -11.23 11.64
CA THR A 222 -20.94 -11.74 12.95
C THR A 222 -19.96 -10.80 13.68
N GLN A 223 -20.05 -10.82 15.03
CA GLN A 223 -19.07 -10.11 15.88
C GLN A 223 -17.66 -10.75 15.82
N TYR A 224 -17.56 -12.04 15.48
CA TYR A 224 -16.30 -12.78 15.35
C TYR A 224 -15.72 -12.72 13.94
N TRP A 225 -16.03 -11.70 13.17
CA TRP A 225 -15.64 -11.55 11.76
C TRP A 225 -14.13 -11.73 11.52
N ARG A 226 -13.27 -11.32 12.46
CA ARG A 226 -11.80 -11.47 12.35
C ARG A 226 -11.38 -12.94 12.31
N PHE A 227 -12.02 -13.78 13.13
CA PHE A 227 -11.75 -15.21 13.15
C PHE A 227 -12.18 -15.87 11.83
N PHE A 228 -13.40 -15.59 11.39
CA PHE A 228 -13.91 -16.15 10.13
C PHE A 228 -13.12 -15.64 8.93
N LEU A 229 -12.70 -14.38 8.91
CA LEU A 229 -11.83 -13.82 7.88
C LEU A 229 -10.51 -14.60 7.82
N GLY A 230 -9.84 -14.79 8.97
CA GLY A 230 -8.59 -15.53 9.05
C GLY A 230 -8.73 -16.97 8.61
N ALA A 231 -9.78 -17.67 9.07
CA ALA A 231 -10.07 -19.04 8.67
C ALA A 231 -10.33 -19.17 7.15
N THR A 232 -11.14 -18.28 6.60
CA THR A 232 -11.43 -18.26 5.15
C THR A 232 -10.17 -17.97 4.34
N LEU A 233 -9.33 -17.01 4.77
CA LEU A 233 -8.06 -16.73 4.11
C LEU A 233 -7.12 -17.92 4.16
N ALA A 234 -7.01 -18.62 5.31
CA ALA A 234 -6.20 -19.83 5.45
C ALA A 234 -6.67 -20.93 4.49
N LEU A 235 -7.98 -21.16 4.41
CA LEU A 235 -8.56 -22.14 3.50
C LEU A 235 -8.29 -21.81 2.03
N ILE A 236 -8.42 -20.53 1.64
CA ILE A 236 -8.15 -20.09 0.26
C ILE A 236 -6.66 -20.26 -0.06
N VAL A 237 -5.75 -19.89 0.84
CA VAL A 237 -4.30 -20.02 0.61
C VAL A 237 -3.88 -21.49 0.49
N ILE A 238 -4.44 -22.38 1.30
CA ILE A 238 -4.16 -23.82 1.25
C ILE A 238 -4.77 -24.44 -0.03
N GLY A 239 -6.00 -24.09 -0.37
CA GLY A 239 -6.71 -24.63 -1.53
C GLY A 239 -6.21 -24.09 -2.86
N PHE A 240 -5.76 -22.84 -2.88
CA PHE A 240 -5.33 -22.13 -4.10
C PHE A 240 -3.96 -21.49 -3.94
N PRO A 241 -2.87 -22.26 -3.94
CA PRO A 241 -1.51 -21.75 -3.69
C PRO A 241 -1.02 -20.73 -4.73
N ARG A 242 -1.68 -20.63 -5.89
CA ARG A 242 -1.42 -19.62 -6.94
C ARG A 242 -2.29 -18.38 -6.82
N GLY A 243 -3.16 -18.31 -5.80
CA GLY A 243 -4.13 -17.23 -5.61
C GLY A 243 -5.28 -17.25 -6.63
N LEU A 244 -6.22 -16.32 -6.48
CA LEU A 244 -7.42 -16.23 -7.33
C LEU A 244 -7.10 -16.03 -8.82
N MET A 245 -6.09 -15.21 -9.14
CA MET A 245 -5.65 -15.00 -10.52
C MET A 245 -4.99 -16.24 -11.13
N GLY A 246 -4.35 -17.08 -10.34
CA GLY A 246 -3.81 -18.35 -10.80
C GLY A 246 -4.92 -19.28 -11.29
N VAL A 247 -5.99 -19.39 -10.51
CA VAL A 247 -7.19 -20.18 -10.89
C VAL A 247 -7.85 -19.62 -12.13
N ALA A 248 -8.05 -18.31 -12.20
CA ALA A 248 -8.64 -17.67 -13.36
C ALA A 248 -7.81 -17.92 -14.65
N SER A 249 -6.48 -17.85 -14.55
CA SER A 249 -5.59 -18.13 -15.69
C SER A 249 -5.62 -19.59 -16.13
N ASP A 250 -5.72 -20.53 -15.21
CA ASP A 250 -5.81 -21.96 -15.50
C ASP A 250 -7.17 -22.33 -16.14
N LEU A 251 -8.26 -21.73 -15.67
CA LEU A 251 -9.57 -21.87 -16.28
C LEU A 251 -9.61 -21.29 -17.70
N TRP A 252 -9.04 -20.11 -17.90
CA TRP A 252 -8.93 -19.49 -19.22
C TRP A 252 -8.15 -20.35 -20.21
N ARG A 253 -7.00 -20.89 -19.78
CA ARG A 253 -6.19 -21.80 -20.61
C ARG A 253 -6.93 -23.08 -20.98
N LYS A 254 -7.75 -23.63 -20.07
CA LYS A 254 -8.60 -24.80 -20.38
C LYS A 254 -9.70 -24.46 -21.36
N ALA A 255 -10.35 -23.30 -21.23
CA ALA A 255 -11.39 -22.86 -22.14
C ALA A 255 -10.88 -22.55 -23.58
N CYS A 256 -9.63 -22.06 -23.71
CA CYS A 256 -9.01 -21.79 -25.01
C CYS A 256 -8.43 -23.05 -25.69
N ARG A 257 -8.39 -24.19 -24.99
CA ARG A 257 -7.91 -25.48 -25.54
C ARG A 257 -9.04 -26.44 -25.89
N ALA A 258 -10.26 -26.16 -25.49
CA ALA A 258 -11.48 -26.84 -25.87
C ALA A 258 -12.12 -26.17 -27.09
#